data_a2e75d60ba3c801ffaae18fd54ba3a35
#
_entry.id   a2e75d60ba3c801ffaae18fd54ba3a35
#
_cell.length_a   1.000
_cell.length_b   1.000
_cell.length_c   1.000
_cell.angle_alpha   90.00
_cell.angle_beta   90.00
_cell.angle_gamma   90.00
#
_symmetry.space_group_name_H-M   'P 1'
#
loop_
_entity.id
_entity.type
_entity.pdbx_description
1 polymer ?
#
loop_
_entity_poly.entity_id
_entity_poly.type
_entity_poly.pdbx_seq_one_letter_code
_entity_poly.pdbx_strand_id
1 'polypeptide(L)'
;MSEAPQTLDGWYILHDFRKMDWAAWKELSSEERDAAIQEFRGFLDEWDTVKQNREGEHTLYSIVGQKADFMIMLLRPTMKELNEIEHAFNKTTFAQYTIPVYS
;
A
#
# COMPACT_ATOMS: atom_id res chain seq x y z
N MET A 1 -6.84 5.07 -10.83
CA MET A 1 -6.35 5.54 -9.53
C MET A 1 -7.08 6.82 -9.14
N SER A 2 -7.54 6.89 -7.91
CA SER A 2 -8.24 8.08 -7.45
C SER A 2 -7.26 9.24 -7.21
N GLU A 3 -7.74 10.46 -7.39
CA GLU A 3 -6.95 11.64 -7.08
C GLU A 3 -6.66 11.70 -5.58
N ALA A 4 -5.48 12.16 -5.23
CA ALA A 4 -5.11 12.38 -3.84
C ALA A 4 -5.39 13.83 -3.46
N PRO A 5 -6.49 14.11 -2.76
CA PRO A 5 -6.81 15.48 -2.37
C PRO A 5 -5.83 16.01 -1.34
N GLN A 6 -5.61 17.31 -1.35
CA GLN A 6 -4.80 17.97 -0.37
C GLN A 6 -5.59 18.09 0.95
N THR A 7 -4.94 17.76 2.06
CA THR A 7 -5.53 17.90 3.39
C THR A 7 -5.44 19.36 3.87
N LEU A 8 -6.13 19.65 4.99
CA LEU A 8 -6.08 20.98 5.59
C LEU A 8 -4.68 21.38 6.07
N ASP A 9 -3.81 20.41 6.32
CA ASP A 9 -2.42 20.65 6.72
C ASP A 9 -1.48 20.81 5.53
N GLY A 10 -2.01 20.85 4.31
CA GLY A 10 -1.22 20.99 3.10
C GLY A 10 -0.64 19.68 2.57
N TRP A 11 -0.97 18.56 3.19
CA TRP A 11 -0.52 17.24 2.74
C TRP A 11 -1.57 16.61 1.85
N TYR A 12 -1.11 15.71 0.98
CA TYR A 12 -1.98 14.93 0.12
C TYR A 12 -2.21 13.55 0.73
N ILE A 13 -3.38 12.99 0.47
CA ILE A 13 -3.75 11.67 0.97
C ILE A 13 -4.05 10.74 -0.20
N LEU A 14 -3.53 9.52 -0.13
CA LEU A 14 -3.83 8.45 -1.08
C LEU A 14 -4.49 7.31 -0.33
N HIS A 15 -5.61 6.83 -0.86
CA HIS A 15 -6.27 5.61 -0.40
C HIS A 15 -6.11 4.56 -1.49
N ASP A 16 -5.39 3.49 -1.21
CA ASP A 16 -5.15 2.40 -2.17
C ASP A 16 -5.85 1.14 -1.67
N PHE A 17 -6.99 0.84 -2.29
CA PHE A 17 -7.79 -0.35 -1.96
C PHE A 17 -7.34 -1.51 -2.81
N ARG A 18 -7.07 -2.65 -2.18
CA ARG A 18 -6.60 -3.85 -2.86
C ARG A 18 -7.42 -5.07 -2.48
N LYS A 19 -7.66 -5.91 -3.47
CA LYS A 19 -8.21 -7.25 -3.29
C LYS A 19 -7.11 -8.27 -3.53
N MET A 20 -7.04 -9.31 -2.71
CA MET A 20 -6.07 -10.38 -2.91
C MET A 20 -6.56 -11.37 -3.97
N ASP A 21 -5.66 -11.78 -4.84
CA ASP A 21 -5.87 -12.95 -5.69
C ASP A 21 -5.47 -14.18 -4.87
N TRP A 22 -6.40 -14.63 -4.04
CA TRP A 22 -6.14 -15.74 -3.11
C TRP A 22 -5.77 -17.04 -3.82
N ALA A 23 -6.39 -17.31 -4.97
CA ALA A 23 -6.10 -18.53 -5.71
C ALA A 23 -4.64 -18.56 -6.16
N ALA A 24 -4.16 -17.48 -6.76
CA ALA A 24 -2.76 -17.38 -7.19
C ALA A 24 -1.80 -17.38 -6.00
N TRP A 25 -2.16 -16.67 -4.93
CA TRP A 25 -1.34 -16.60 -3.72
C TRP A 25 -1.13 -17.98 -3.08
N LYS A 26 -2.18 -18.78 -3.03
CA LYS A 26 -2.13 -20.13 -2.43
C LYS A 26 -1.28 -21.10 -3.24
N GLU A 27 -1.06 -20.85 -4.52
CA GLU A 27 -0.21 -21.68 -5.37
C GLU A 27 1.27 -21.47 -5.10
N LEU A 28 1.65 -20.38 -4.44
CA LEU A 28 3.03 -20.12 -4.07
C LEU A 28 3.48 -21.10 -2.98
N SER A 29 4.77 -21.44 -3.01
CA SER A 29 5.38 -22.16 -1.90
C SER A 29 5.41 -21.26 -0.65
N SER A 30 5.57 -21.87 0.52
CA SER A 30 5.70 -21.09 1.75
C SER A 30 6.92 -20.18 1.70
N GLU A 31 8.00 -20.62 1.05
CA GLU A 31 9.21 -19.81 0.88
C GLU A 31 8.96 -18.58 0.01
N GLU A 32 8.23 -18.77 -1.09
CA GLU A 32 7.87 -17.66 -1.97
C GLU A 32 6.95 -16.66 -1.28
N ARG A 33 5.96 -17.15 -0.53
CA ARG A 33 5.08 -16.26 0.25
C ARG A 33 5.86 -15.49 1.30
N ASP A 34 6.74 -16.15 2.02
CA ASP A 34 7.57 -15.50 3.04
C ASP A 34 8.45 -14.41 2.44
N ALA A 35 9.05 -14.67 1.28
CA ALA A 35 9.86 -13.66 0.60
C ALA A 35 9.04 -12.44 0.19
N ALA A 36 7.83 -12.65 -0.34
CA ALA A 36 6.93 -11.55 -0.71
C ALA A 36 6.52 -10.73 0.51
N ILE A 37 6.23 -11.40 1.62
CA ILE A 37 5.85 -10.74 2.88
C ILE A 37 7.02 -9.94 3.44
N GLN A 38 8.24 -10.47 3.39
CA GLN A 38 9.43 -9.76 3.87
C GLN A 38 9.69 -8.49 3.04
N GLU A 39 9.49 -8.57 1.74
CA GLU A 39 9.62 -7.39 0.87
C GLU A 39 8.60 -6.31 1.26
N PHE A 40 7.35 -6.70 1.49
CA PHE A 40 6.32 -5.76 1.92
C PHE A 40 6.64 -5.16 3.30
N ARG A 41 7.15 -5.96 4.21
CA ARG A 41 7.59 -5.46 5.52
C ARG A 41 8.68 -4.40 5.40
N GLY A 42 9.59 -4.56 4.43
CA GLY A 42 10.60 -3.55 4.15
C GLY A 42 9.98 -2.19 3.82
N PHE A 43 8.92 -2.19 3.04
CA PHE A 43 8.18 -0.96 2.75
C PHE A 43 7.54 -0.36 4.00
N LEU A 44 6.91 -1.19 4.82
CA LEU A 44 6.29 -0.72 6.07
C LEU A 44 7.33 -0.13 7.02
N ASP A 45 8.52 -0.71 7.10
CA ASP A 45 9.61 -0.20 7.92
C ASP A 45 10.09 1.17 7.43
N GLU A 46 10.21 1.35 6.12
CA GLU A 46 10.55 2.65 5.53
C GLU A 46 9.49 3.70 5.85
N TRP A 47 8.21 3.33 5.73
CA TRP A 47 7.11 4.23 6.03
C TRP A 47 7.07 4.59 7.51
N ASP A 48 7.41 3.65 8.39
CA ASP A 48 7.50 3.92 9.83
C ASP A 48 8.60 4.95 10.12
N THR A 49 9.75 4.86 9.44
CA THR A 49 10.83 5.83 9.58
C THR A 49 10.37 7.22 9.14
N VAL A 50 9.67 7.30 8.01
CA VAL A 50 9.10 8.56 7.51
C VAL A 50 8.12 9.16 8.53
N LYS A 51 7.28 8.33 9.12
CA LYS A 51 6.33 8.75 10.15
C LYS A 51 7.03 9.27 11.39
N GLN A 52 8.07 8.58 11.85
CA GLN A 52 8.87 9.01 13.01
C GLN A 52 9.53 10.37 12.76
N ASN A 53 9.95 10.63 11.54
CA ASN A 53 10.56 11.89 11.14
C ASN A 53 9.54 12.99 10.86
N ARG A 54 8.25 12.70 10.97
CA ARG A 54 7.14 13.61 10.68
C ARG A 54 7.12 14.13 9.25
N GLU A 55 7.62 13.33 8.32
CA GLU A 55 7.66 13.63 6.89
C GLU A 55 6.51 12.99 6.13
N GLY A 56 5.71 12.19 6.79
CA GLY A 56 4.55 11.52 6.23
C GLY A 56 3.82 10.68 7.26
N GLU A 57 2.76 10.04 6.83
CA GLU A 57 1.92 9.18 7.66
C GLU A 57 1.46 8.01 6.82
N HIS A 58 1.14 6.90 7.45
CA HIS A 58 0.55 5.76 6.78
C HIS A 58 -0.30 4.94 7.73
N THR A 59 -1.25 4.19 7.17
CA THR A 59 -2.03 3.21 7.92
C THR A 59 -2.42 2.08 6.97
N LEU A 60 -2.37 0.86 7.47
CA LEU A 60 -2.82 -0.32 6.76
C LEU A 60 -4.10 -0.83 7.45
N TYR A 61 -5.18 -0.93 6.69
CA TYR A 61 -6.46 -1.41 7.21
C TYR A 61 -6.82 -2.75 6.59
N SER A 62 -7.30 -3.67 7.41
CA SER A 62 -7.99 -4.87 6.96
C SER A 62 -9.46 -4.51 6.73
N ILE A 63 -10.03 -4.96 5.61
CA ILE A 63 -11.42 -4.66 5.26
C ILE A 63 -12.23 -5.93 5.22
N VAL A 64 -13.36 -5.93 5.91
CA VAL A 64 -14.24 -7.11 6.01
C VAL A 64 -15.57 -6.80 5.34
N GLY A 65 -16.05 -7.75 4.51
CA GLY A 65 -17.36 -7.65 3.90
C GLY A 65 -17.47 -6.65 2.75
N GLN A 66 -16.34 -6.20 2.22
CA GLN A 66 -16.30 -5.23 1.12
C GLN A 66 -15.66 -5.86 -0.12
N LYS A 67 -15.59 -5.10 -1.20
CA LYS A 67 -14.97 -5.56 -2.45
C LYS A 67 -13.45 -5.66 -2.35
N ALA A 68 -12.83 -5.00 -1.38
CA ALA A 68 -11.39 -5.03 -1.13
C ALA A 68 -11.08 -5.84 0.12
N ASP A 69 -9.86 -6.37 0.22
CA ASP A 69 -9.38 -7.09 1.39
C ASP A 69 -8.57 -6.20 2.33
N PHE A 70 -7.88 -5.21 1.78
CA PHE A 70 -7.15 -4.24 2.59
C PHE A 70 -7.07 -2.88 1.90
N MET A 71 -6.71 -1.87 2.69
CA MET A 71 -6.47 -0.52 2.19
C MET A 71 -5.18 0.01 2.80
N ILE A 72 -4.36 0.62 1.96
CA ILE A 72 -3.19 1.38 2.39
C ILE A 72 -3.55 2.86 2.30
N MET A 73 -3.40 3.58 3.40
CA MET A 73 -3.57 5.03 3.40
C MET A 73 -2.19 5.67 3.58
N LEU A 74 -1.87 6.62 2.73
CA LEU A 74 -0.59 7.32 2.77
C LEU A 74 -0.82 8.82 2.74
N LEU A 75 -0.08 9.54 3.57
CA LEU A 75 -0.04 11.00 3.56
C LEU A 75 1.38 11.48 3.27
N ARG A 76 1.52 12.38 2.33
CA ARG A 76 2.81 12.98 1.98
C ARG A 76 2.62 14.44 1.60
N PRO A 77 3.67 15.26 1.73
CA PRO A 77 3.59 16.69 1.37
C PRO A 77 3.35 16.94 -0.12
N THR A 78 3.70 15.99 -1.00
CA THR A 78 3.58 16.16 -2.44
C THR A 78 2.93 14.98 -3.12
N MET A 79 2.23 15.23 -4.21
CA MET A 79 1.67 14.18 -5.07
C MET A 79 2.78 13.33 -5.69
N LYS A 80 3.91 13.95 -5.99
CA LYS A 80 5.05 13.23 -6.58
C LYS A 80 5.51 12.10 -5.67
N GLU A 81 5.63 12.36 -4.37
CA GLU A 81 6.02 11.33 -3.40
C GLU A 81 5.02 10.19 -3.34
N LEU A 82 3.71 10.50 -3.35
CA LEU A 82 2.66 9.47 -3.35
C LEU A 82 2.74 8.61 -4.60
N ASN A 83 2.95 9.22 -5.77
CA ASN A 83 3.08 8.49 -7.02
C ASN A 83 4.31 7.58 -7.02
N GLU A 84 5.42 8.05 -6.49
CA GLU A 84 6.64 7.27 -6.39
C GLU A 84 6.45 6.04 -5.48
N ILE A 85 5.78 6.21 -4.35
CA ILE A 85 5.48 5.12 -3.41
C ILE A 85 4.57 4.09 -4.08
N GLU A 86 3.52 4.54 -4.76
CA GLU A 86 2.59 3.64 -5.44
C GLU A 86 3.29 2.85 -6.53
N HIS A 87 4.12 3.51 -7.35
CA HIS A 87 4.89 2.83 -8.39
C HIS A 87 5.85 1.81 -7.80
N ALA A 88 6.54 2.17 -6.72
CA ALA A 88 7.46 1.26 -6.06
C ALA A 88 6.73 0.05 -5.48
N PHE A 89 5.58 0.28 -4.83
CA PHE A 89 4.76 -0.81 -4.29
C PHE A 89 4.28 -1.75 -5.39
N ASN A 90 3.80 -1.20 -6.52
CA ASN A 90 3.29 -1.99 -7.63
C ASN A 90 4.36 -2.89 -8.28
N LYS A 91 5.63 -2.59 -8.07
CA LYS A 91 6.74 -3.41 -8.57
C LYS A 91 7.10 -4.56 -7.63
N THR A 92 6.54 -4.60 -6.43
CA THR A 92 6.85 -5.67 -5.48
C THR A 92 6.19 -6.98 -5.90
N THR A 93 6.76 -8.09 -5.46
CA THR A 93 6.18 -9.41 -5.67
C THR A 93 4.80 -9.52 -5.02
N PHE A 94 4.66 -9.00 -3.81
CA PHE A 94 3.38 -9.04 -3.09
C PHE A 94 2.27 -8.36 -3.90
N ALA A 95 2.55 -7.19 -4.47
CA ALA A 95 1.56 -6.43 -5.24
C ALA A 95 1.05 -7.19 -6.46
N GLN A 96 1.84 -8.10 -7.04
CA GLN A 96 1.44 -8.92 -8.18
C GLN A 96 0.26 -9.83 -7.86
N TYR A 97 0.05 -10.14 -6.59
CA TYR A 97 -1.06 -10.97 -6.12
C TYR A 97 -2.20 -10.13 -5.58
N THR A 98 -2.21 -8.83 -5.88
CA THR A 98 -3.27 -7.91 -5.51
C THR A 98 -3.89 -7.31 -6.76
N ILE A 99 -5.16 -6.94 -6.65
CA ILE A 99 -5.91 -6.29 -7.72
C ILE A 99 -6.38 -4.95 -7.15
N PRO A 100 -5.98 -3.81 -7.76
CA PRO A 100 -6.49 -2.51 -7.33
C PRO A 100 -8.01 -2.44 -7.49
N VAL A 101 -8.66 -1.89 -6.48
CA VAL A 101 -10.11 -1.70 -6.49
C VAL A 101 -10.40 -0.21 -6.47
N TYR A 102 -11.16 0.26 -7.44
CA TYR A 102 -11.55 1.67 -7.52
C TYR A 102 -12.98 1.84 -7.01
N SER A 103 -13.17 2.86 -6.23
CA SER A 103 -14.49 3.21 -5.71
C SER A 103 -15.28 4.04 -6.70
#